data_1ca5c84ed81124e80143e698d009e2ec
#
_entry.id   1ca5c84ed81124e80143e698d009e2ec
#
_cell.length_a   1.000
_cell.length_b   1.000
_cell.length_c   1.000
_cell.angle_alpha   90.00
_cell.angle_beta   90.00
_cell.angle_gamma   90.00
#
_symmetry.space_group_name_H-M   'P 1'
#
loop_
_entity.id
_entity.type
_entity.pdbx_description
1 polymer ?
#
loop_
_entity_poly.entity_id
_entity_poly.type
_entity_poly.pdbx_seq_one_letter_code
_entity_poly.pdbx_strand_id
1 'polypeptide(L)'
;VAWLLGAMIASCGLVAIAGDLALRGAASAAEAMGAASWAVAGGRGLGEMGLSVAALVVGLVCFGWVSRRFEWQADAFAAAMLSRRLTTPGGGVEIGEAGGVAAPGCVVTEAGAWTMAAALESVAAHNHIRRDRFSWRHGSISTRVDRLQGLVGVPLAGMPIDVVAGRIKLATAIGLLVVGAVVVWDIAGA
;
A
#
# COMPACT_ATOMS: atom_id res chain seq x y z
N VAL A 1 -5.52 8.14 -1.28
CA VAL A 1 -5.05 8.53 0.07
C VAL A 1 -5.75 7.72 1.16
N ALA A 2 -7.08 7.59 1.16
CA ALA A 2 -7.85 6.88 2.20
C ALA A 2 -7.36 5.43 2.45
N TRP A 3 -7.12 4.65 1.39
CA TRP A 3 -6.61 3.28 1.53
C TRP A 3 -5.19 3.18 2.09
N LEU A 4 -4.34 4.18 1.84
CA LEU A 4 -2.99 4.25 2.42
C LEU A 4 -3.05 4.47 3.93
N LEU A 5 -3.86 5.46 4.35
CA LEU A 5 -4.09 5.72 5.77
C LEU A 5 -4.76 4.53 6.46
N GLY A 6 -5.76 3.92 5.81
CA GLY A 6 -6.42 2.73 6.33
C GLY A 6 -5.46 1.55 6.53
N ALA A 7 -4.57 1.28 5.58
CA ALA A 7 -3.56 0.22 5.70
C ALA A 7 -2.57 0.50 6.85
N MET A 8 -2.16 1.75 7.03
CA MET A 8 -1.32 2.15 8.14
C MET A 8 -2.03 1.95 9.49
N ILE A 9 -3.26 2.43 9.62
CA ILE A 9 -4.05 2.29 10.86
C ILE A 9 -4.30 0.81 11.17
N ALA A 10 -4.70 0.01 10.18
CA ALA A 10 -4.93 -1.41 10.35
C ALA A 10 -3.67 -2.15 10.82
N SER A 11 -2.51 -1.88 10.20
CA SER A 11 -1.26 -2.54 10.57
C SER A 11 -0.77 -2.12 11.96
N CYS A 12 -0.83 -0.83 12.30
CA CYS A 12 -0.49 -0.34 13.64
C CYS A 12 -1.42 -0.94 14.71
N GLY A 13 -2.73 -0.93 14.44
CA GLY A 13 -3.73 -1.46 15.36
C GLY A 13 -3.57 -2.97 15.61
N LEU A 14 -3.33 -3.76 14.58
CA LEU A 14 -3.09 -5.20 14.73
C LEU A 14 -1.83 -5.49 15.56
N VAL A 15 -0.74 -4.75 15.34
CA VAL A 15 0.48 -4.88 16.14
C VAL A 15 0.21 -4.49 17.59
N ALA A 16 -0.52 -3.41 17.83
CA ALA A 16 -0.88 -2.97 19.17
C ALA A 16 -1.71 -4.03 19.92
N ILE A 17 -2.74 -4.58 19.26
CA ILE A 17 -3.60 -5.62 19.86
C ILE A 17 -2.79 -6.88 20.19
N ALA A 18 -2.02 -7.39 19.22
CA ALA A 18 -1.22 -8.59 19.42
C ALA A 18 -0.17 -8.41 20.54
N GLY A 19 0.45 -7.24 20.57
CA GLY A 19 1.44 -6.90 21.60
C GLY A 19 0.84 -6.72 22.98
N ASP A 20 -0.32 -6.09 23.11
CA ASP A 20 -1.01 -5.95 24.40
C ASP A 20 -1.42 -7.33 24.97
N LEU A 21 -1.94 -8.22 24.13
CA LEU A 21 -2.23 -9.59 24.52
C LEU A 21 -0.98 -10.32 25.01
N ALA A 22 0.15 -10.16 24.32
CA ALA A 22 1.41 -10.77 24.72
C ALA A 22 1.93 -10.19 26.05
N LEU A 23 1.83 -8.89 26.25
CA LEU A 23 2.25 -8.23 27.51
C LEU A 23 1.37 -8.63 28.69
N ARG A 24 0.06 -8.74 28.51
CA ARG A 24 -0.86 -9.25 29.55
C ARG A 24 -0.52 -10.70 29.92
N GLY A 25 -0.29 -11.55 28.90
CA GLY A 25 0.13 -12.95 29.15
C GLY A 25 1.47 -13.05 29.88
N ALA A 26 2.46 -12.24 29.51
CA ALA A 26 3.75 -12.20 30.19
C ALA A 26 3.65 -11.69 31.65
N ALA A 27 2.84 -10.67 31.87
CA ALA A 27 2.60 -10.14 33.22
C ALA A 27 1.94 -11.19 34.14
N SER A 28 0.89 -11.85 33.66
CA SER A 28 0.22 -12.91 34.44
C SER A 28 1.12 -14.11 34.73
N ALA A 29 1.99 -14.49 33.79
CA ALA A 29 2.98 -15.54 34.01
C ALA A 29 4.03 -15.12 35.05
N ALA A 30 4.51 -13.89 35.01
CA ALA A 30 5.47 -13.36 35.98
C ALA A 30 4.89 -13.31 37.41
N GLU A 31 3.64 -12.87 37.54
CA GLU A 31 2.91 -12.91 38.82
C GLU A 31 2.75 -14.32 39.37
N ALA A 32 2.40 -15.29 38.50
CA ALA A 32 2.29 -16.70 38.89
C ALA A 32 3.64 -17.30 39.35
N MET A 33 4.77 -16.77 38.84
CA MET A 33 6.11 -17.15 39.28
C MET A 33 6.61 -16.38 40.52
N GLY A 34 5.78 -15.51 41.14
CA GLY A 34 6.11 -14.77 42.33
C GLY A 34 6.98 -13.53 42.11
N ALA A 35 6.96 -12.96 40.91
CA ALA A 35 7.67 -11.72 40.63
C ALA A 35 7.11 -10.56 41.47
N ALA A 36 8.00 -9.67 41.93
CA ALA A 36 7.58 -8.50 42.71
C ALA A 36 6.72 -7.55 41.82
N SER A 37 5.64 -7.02 42.37
CA SER A 37 4.68 -6.19 41.65
C SER A 37 5.30 -4.97 40.94
N TRP A 38 6.31 -4.34 41.57
CA TRP A 38 7.03 -3.21 40.96
C TRP A 38 7.84 -3.64 39.69
N ALA A 39 8.39 -4.86 39.72
CA ALA A 39 9.13 -5.40 38.58
C ALA A 39 8.18 -5.73 37.41
N VAL A 40 7.00 -6.29 37.67
CA VAL A 40 5.95 -6.53 36.69
C VAL A 40 5.47 -5.21 36.10
N ALA A 41 5.19 -4.21 36.92
CA ALA A 41 4.72 -2.89 36.46
C ALA A 41 5.78 -2.17 35.60
N GLY A 42 7.06 -2.18 36.03
CA GLY A 42 8.15 -1.61 35.26
C GLY A 42 8.39 -2.32 33.91
N GLY A 43 8.37 -3.64 33.91
CA GLY A 43 8.47 -4.45 32.69
C GLY A 43 7.34 -4.19 31.72
N ARG A 44 6.11 -4.05 32.22
CA ARG A 44 4.94 -3.71 31.40
C ARG A 44 5.06 -2.33 30.75
N GLY A 45 5.46 -1.28 31.51
CA GLY A 45 5.64 0.06 30.95
C GLY A 45 6.70 0.14 29.85
N LEU A 46 7.84 -0.53 30.04
CA LEU A 46 8.86 -0.65 28.98
C LEU A 46 8.35 -1.43 27.77
N GLY A 47 7.58 -2.49 27.99
CA GLY A 47 6.96 -3.28 26.93
C GLY A 47 5.96 -2.46 26.11
N GLU A 48 5.09 -1.68 26.75
CA GLU A 48 4.12 -0.79 26.07
C GLU A 48 4.81 0.29 25.24
N MET A 49 5.91 0.87 25.75
CA MET A 49 6.70 1.83 24.97
C MET A 49 7.37 1.16 23.76
N GLY A 50 7.98 0.00 23.95
CA GLY A 50 8.57 -0.78 22.86
C GLY A 50 7.54 -1.18 21.81
N LEU A 51 6.35 -1.59 22.22
CA LEU A 51 5.23 -1.93 21.35
C LEU A 51 4.76 -0.73 20.52
N SER A 52 4.68 0.45 21.13
CA SER A 52 4.28 1.67 20.42
C SER A 52 5.27 2.04 19.32
N VAL A 53 6.58 1.93 19.61
CA VAL A 53 7.63 2.13 18.61
C VAL A 53 7.55 1.08 17.51
N ALA A 54 7.37 -0.20 17.85
CA ALA A 54 7.24 -1.29 16.88
C ALA A 54 6.02 -1.07 15.96
N ALA A 55 4.87 -0.72 16.51
CA ALA A 55 3.66 -0.41 15.75
C ALA A 55 3.89 0.74 14.76
N LEU A 56 4.55 1.82 15.19
CA LEU A 56 4.91 2.94 14.31
C LEU A 56 5.82 2.49 13.16
N VAL A 57 6.87 1.73 13.45
CA VAL A 57 7.80 1.23 12.44
C VAL A 57 7.08 0.35 11.42
N VAL A 58 6.26 -0.61 11.89
CA VAL A 58 5.47 -1.48 11.01
C VAL A 58 4.52 -0.65 10.15
N GLY A 59 3.82 0.33 10.74
CA GLY A 59 2.93 1.23 9.99
C GLY A 59 3.66 2.00 8.89
N LEU A 60 4.83 2.54 9.19
CA LEU A 60 5.64 3.25 8.20
C LEU A 60 6.11 2.31 7.07
N VAL A 61 6.58 1.11 7.39
CA VAL A 61 7.00 0.11 6.39
C VAL A 61 5.82 -0.29 5.51
N CYS A 62 4.66 -0.59 6.10
CA CYS A 62 3.44 -0.89 5.37
C CYS A 62 3.01 0.26 4.47
N PHE A 63 3.04 1.49 4.97
CA PHE A 63 2.71 2.68 4.18
C PHE A 63 3.60 2.80 2.94
N GLY A 64 4.93 2.68 3.10
CA GLY A 64 5.85 2.76 1.96
C GLY A 64 5.66 1.62 0.96
N TRP A 65 5.37 0.41 1.44
CA TRP A 65 5.11 -0.75 0.57
C TRP A 65 3.81 -0.58 -0.22
N VAL A 66 2.72 -0.19 0.44
CA VAL A 66 1.39 0.02 -0.18
C VAL A 66 1.44 1.20 -1.15
N SER A 67 2.11 2.31 -0.77
CA SER A 67 2.28 3.49 -1.64
C SER A 67 2.87 3.10 -3.00
N ARG A 68 3.96 2.32 -3.00
CA ARG A 68 4.59 1.86 -4.24
C ARG A 68 3.65 0.99 -5.10
N ARG A 69 2.74 0.22 -4.49
CA ARG A 69 1.77 -0.60 -5.24
C ARG A 69 0.72 0.25 -5.93
N PHE A 70 0.24 1.29 -5.25
CA PHE A 70 -0.72 2.21 -5.86
C PHE A 70 -0.10 3.10 -6.93
N GLU A 71 1.16 3.50 -6.79
CA GLU A 71 1.86 4.19 -7.88
C GLU A 71 2.03 3.29 -9.10
N TRP A 72 2.41 2.05 -8.88
CA TRP A 72 2.47 1.09 -9.98
C TRP A 72 1.13 0.91 -10.67
N GLN A 73 0.02 0.85 -9.93
CA GLN A 73 -1.32 0.82 -10.50
C GLN A 73 -1.63 2.09 -11.31
N ALA A 74 -1.24 3.25 -10.79
CA ALA A 74 -1.44 4.51 -11.49
C ALA A 74 -0.64 4.59 -12.80
N ASP A 75 0.62 4.14 -12.78
CA ASP A 75 1.47 4.08 -13.97
C ASP A 75 0.89 3.13 -15.04
N ALA A 76 0.46 1.94 -14.62
CA ALA A 76 -0.17 0.97 -15.50
C ALA A 76 -1.46 1.50 -16.12
N PHE A 77 -2.28 2.17 -15.31
CA PHE A 77 -3.51 2.82 -15.79
C PHE A 77 -3.19 3.94 -16.79
N ALA A 78 -2.19 4.79 -16.52
CA ALA A 78 -1.79 5.84 -17.44
C ALA A 78 -1.28 5.28 -18.77
N ALA A 79 -0.44 4.25 -18.76
CA ALA A 79 0.02 3.56 -19.96
C ALA A 79 -1.15 2.95 -20.76
N ALA A 80 -2.14 2.36 -20.07
CA ALA A 80 -3.35 1.83 -20.68
C ALA A 80 -4.18 2.91 -21.37
N MET A 81 -4.38 4.05 -20.69
CA MET A 81 -5.12 5.18 -21.25
C MET A 81 -4.42 5.80 -22.46
N LEU A 82 -3.10 5.92 -22.41
CA LEU A 82 -2.30 6.40 -23.55
C LEU A 82 -2.36 5.41 -24.72
N SER A 83 -2.30 4.12 -24.45
CA SER A 83 -2.44 3.08 -25.48
C SER A 83 -3.78 3.20 -26.22
N ARG A 84 -4.87 3.38 -25.49
CA ARG A 84 -6.20 3.60 -26.10
C ARG A 84 -6.23 4.86 -26.97
N ARG A 85 -5.71 5.98 -26.47
CA ARG A 85 -5.71 7.24 -27.20
C ARG A 85 -4.90 7.17 -28.50
N LEU A 86 -3.76 6.50 -28.47
CA LEU A 86 -2.87 6.40 -29.62
C LEU A 86 -3.37 5.39 -30.68
N THR A 87 -4.25 4.44 -30.31
CA THR A 87 -4.80 3.45 -31.23
C THR A 87 -6.16 3.82 -31.81
N THR A 88 -6.85 4.82 -31.29
CA THR A 88 -8.15 5.25 -31.80
C THR A 88 -7.96 6.28 -32.93
N PRO A 89 -8.30 5.98 -34.19
CA PRO A 89 -8.23 6.92 -35.28
C PRO A 89 -9.27 8.03 -35.07
N GLY A 90 -8.80 9.28 -35.00
CA GLY A 90 -9.67 10.44 -34.90
C GLY A 90 -9.58 11.25 -33.60
N GLY A 91 -8.76 10.86 -32.62
CA GLY A 91 -8.33 11.71 -31.50
C GLY A 91 -9.39 12.33 -30.58
N GLY A 92 -10.66 12.08 -30.83
CA GLY A 92 -11.76 12.53 -29.99
C GLY A 92 -12.04 11.53 -28.87
N VAL A 93 -11.40 11.70 -27.73
CA VAL A 93 -11.88 11.04 -26.52
C VAL A 93 -13.07 11.83 -26.03
N GLU A 94 -14.27 11.37 -26.31
CA GLU A 94 -15.35 11.60 -25.38
C GLU A 94 -14.89 11.02 -24.06
N ILE A 95 -14.74 11.89 -23.05
CA ILE A 95 -14.56 11.49 -21.66
C ILE A 95 -15.93 10.94 -21.22
N GLY A 96 -16.30 9.81 -21.83
CA GLY A 96 -17.39 8.96 -21.37
C GLY A 96 -16.92 8.39 -20.03
N GLU A 97 -17.78 8.51 -19.08
CA GLU A 97 -17.70 8.13 -17.67
C GLU A 97 -16.64 7.07 -17.34
N ALA A 98 -15.87 7.34 -16.31
CA ALA A 98 -14.82 6.47 -15.78
C ALA A 98 -15.37 5.07 -15.42
N GLY A 99 -15.47 4.18 -16.39
CA GLY A 99 -16.07 2.86 -16.23
C GLY A 99 -16.16 2.05 -17.52
N GLY A 100 -15.83 2.63 -18.68
CA GLY A 100 -15.86 1.90 -19.93
C GLY A 100 -14.94 0.68 -19.87
N VAL A 101 -15.54 -0.52 -19.76
CA VAL A 101 -14.86 -1.81 -19.87
C VAL A 101 -14.04 -1.77 -21.16
N ALA A 102 -12.73 -2.05 -21.04
CA ALA A 102 -11.86 -2.13 -22.20
C ALA A 102 -12.47 -3.10 -23.21
N ALA A 103 -12.54 -2.71 -24.49
CA ALA A 103 -12.98 -3.62 -25.53
C ALA A 103 -12.15 -4.92 -25.46
N PRO A 104 -12.77 -6.09 -25.64
CA PRO A 104 -12.05 -7.35 -25.61
C PRO A 104 -10.88 -7.31 -26.60
N GLY A 105 -9.68 -7.66 -26.16
CA GLY A 105 -8.47 -7.68 -26.99
C GLY A 105 -7.62 -6.41 -26.98
N CYS A 106 -8.02 -5.33 -26.31
CA CYS A 106 -7.14 -4.17 -26.13
C CYS A 106 -5.98 -4.49 -25.19
N VAL A 107 -4.76 -4.21 -25.64
CA VAL A 107 -3.53 -4.42 -24.89
C VAL A 107 -2.79 -3.10 -24.67
N VAL A 108 -1.87 -3.08 -23.70
CA VAL A 108 -0.91 -1.98 -23.55
C VAL A 108 0.00 -1.99 -24.79
N THR A 109 0.00 -0.88 -25.52
CA THR A 109 0.86 -0.72 -26.69
C THR A 109 2.25 -0.23 -26.30
N GLU A 110 3.24 -0.54 -27.11
CA GLU A 110 4.59 -0.04 -26.97
C GLU A 110 4.61 1.50 -26.91
N ALA A 111 3.88 2.17 -27.81
CA ALA A 111 3.76 3.61 -27.85
C ALA A 111 3.17 4.19 -26.54
N GLY A 112 2.14 3.56 -25.97
CA GLY A 112 1.55 3.98 -24.70
C GLY A 112 2.51 3.83 -23.52
N ALA A 113 3.21 2.70 -23.44
CA ALA A 113 4.20 2.43 -22.40
C ALA A 113 5.39 3.41 -22.50
N TRP A 114 5.94 3.61 -23.69
CA TRP A 114 7.04 4.56 -23.90
C TRP A 114 6.67 6.01 -23.64
N THR A 115 5.47 6.43 -24.01
CA THR A 115 5.00 7.81 -23.72
C THR A 115 4.94 8.04 -22.21
N MET A 116 4.42 7.10 -21.44
CA MET A 116 4.38 7.20 -19.98
C MET A 116 5.79 7.17 -19.38
N ALA A 117 6.67 6.29 -19.88
CA ALA A 117 8.07 6.23 -19.45
C ALA A 117 8.80 7.55 -19.70
N ALA A 118 8.65 8.12 -20.89
CA ALA A 118 9.24 9.42 -21.25
C ALA A 118 8.73 10.56 -20.36
N ALA A 119 7.45 10.54 -19.99
CA ALA A 119 6.89 11.51 -19.05
C ALA A 119 7.55 11.40 -17.66
N LEU A 120 7.74 10.19 -17.13
CA LEU A 120 8.44 9.96 -15.85
C LEU A 120 9.90 10.46 -15.92
N GLU A 121 10.60 10.17 -17.00
CA GLU A 121 11.97 10.63 -17.20
C GLU A 121 12.07 12.14 -17.33
N SER A 122 11.12 12.75 -18.03
CA SER A 122 11.05 14.23 -18.15
C SER A 122 10.84 14.88 -16.79
N VAL A 123 9.93 14.34 -15.96
CA VAL A 123 9.72 14.83 -14.59
C VAL A 123 10.98 14.68 -13.75
N ALA A 124 11.67 13.54 -13.86
CA ALA A 124 12.92 13.30 -13.13
C ALA A 124 14.01 14.28 -13.55
N ALA A 125 14.18 14.51 -14.86
CA ALA A 125 15.16 15.43 -15.40
C ALA A 125 14.87 16.87 -14.97
N HIS A 126 13.60 17.31 -15.06
CA HIS A 126 13.19 18.65 -14.68
C HIS A 126 13.41 18.95 -13.19
N ASN A 127 13.23 17.94 -12.34
CA ASN A 127 13.44 18.05 -10.89
C ASN A 127 14.84 17.61 -10.43
N HIS A 128 15.79 17.40 -11.35
CA HIS A 128 17.15 16.95 -11.06
C HIS A 128 17.21 15.67 -10.22
N ILE A 129 16.25 14.76 -10.39
CA ILE A 129 16.17 13.48 -9.68
C ILE A 129 16.96 12.44 -10.49
N ARG A 130 17.94 11.80 -9.87
CA ARG A 130 18.66 10.67 -10.50
C ARG A 130 17.71 9.50 -10.75
N ARG A 131 17.75 8.90 -11.94
CA ARG A 131 16.87 7.78 -12.35
C ARG A 131 16.95 6.56 -11.43
N ASP A 132 18.13 6.27 -10.92
CA ASP A 132 18.45 5.14 -10.06
C ASP A 132 18.23 5.42 -8.58
N ARG A 133 17.98 6.69 -8.20
CA ARG A 133 17.76 7.06 -6.80
C ARG A 133 16.53 6.36 -6.24
N PHE A 134 16.78 5.47 -5.30
CA PHE A 134 15.70 4.81 -4.58
C PHE A 134 14.99 5.80 -3.66
N SER A 135 13.67 5.87 -3.78
CA SER A 135 12.79 6.54 -2.84
C SER A 135 12.00 5.49 -2.07
N TRP A 136 12.01 5.61 -0.77
CA TRP A 136 11.27 4.70 0.11
C TRP A 136 9.77 4.60 -0.24
N ARG A 137 9.13 5.70 -0.62
CA ARG A 137 7.72 5.76 -0.99
C ARG A 137 7.46 5.40 -2.45
N HIS A 138 8.32 5.85 -3.35
CA HIS A 138 8.05 5.87 -4.78
C HIS A 138 8.88 4.84 -5.58
N GLY A 139 9.92 4.28 -4.98
CA GLY A 139 10.90 3.48 -5.70
C GLY A 139 11.82 4.36 -6.56
N SER A 140 12.50 3.78 -7.53
CA SER A 140 13.31 4.50 -8.49
C SER A 140 12.56 4.70 -9.82
N ILE A 141 12.89 5.75 -10.56
CA ILE A 141 12.33 6.00 -11.88
C ILE A 141 12.69 4.85 -12.84
N SER A 142 13.94 4.34 -12.77
CA SER A 142 14.36 3.20 -13.58
C SER A 142 13.46 1.98 -13.39
N THR A 143 13.19 1.60 -12.15
CA THR A 143 12.30 0.46 -11.86
C THR A 143 10.87 0.68 -12.37
N ARG A 144 10.36 1.91 -12.35
CA ARG A 144 9.03 2.23 -12.88
C ARG A 144 9.01 2.12 -14.41
N VAL A 145 10.04 2.63 -15.09
CA VAL A 145 10.20 2.51 -16.54
C VAL A 145 10.29 1.04 -16.97
N ASP A 146 11.12 0.24 -16.30
CA ASP A 146 11.26 -1.20 -16.59
C ASP A 146 9.92 -1.93 -16.46
N ARG A 147 9.13 -1.59 -15.44
CA ARG A 147 7.78 -2.16 -15.26
C ARG A 147 6.81 -1.76 -16.34
N LEU A 148 6.84 -0.50 -16.78
CA LEU A 148 6.01 -0.03 -17.89
C LEU A 148 6.32 -0.77 -19.18
N GLN A 149 7.59 -1.00 -19.47
CA GLN A 149 8.01 -1.80 -20.63
C GLN A 149 7.54 -3.25 -20.51
N GLY A 150 7.58 -3.84 -19.32
CA GLY A 150 7.05 -5.18 -19.05
C GLY A 150 5.54 -5.32 -19.19
N LEU A 151 4.80 -4.21 -19.30
CA LEU A 151 3.34 -4.23 -19.55
C LEU A 151 2.98 -4.31 -21.03
N VAL A 152 3.92 -4.13 -21.95
CA VAL A 152 3.64 -4.18 -23.40
C VAL A 152 3.03 -5.55 -23.75
N GLY A 153 1.90 -5.52 -24.46
CA GLY A 153 1.14 -6.72 -24.82
C GLY A 153 0.22 -7.25 -23.70
N VAL A 154 0.25 -6.70 -22.50
CA VAL A 154 -0.65 -7.12 -21.41
C VAL A 154 -2.07 -6.60 -21.69
N PRO A 155 -3.11 -7.45 -21.56
CA PRO A 155 -4.50 -7.01 -21.72
C PRO A 155 -4.87 -5.88 -20.76
N LEU A 156 -5.58 -4.87 -21.26
CA LEU A 156 -6.06 -3.73 -20.45
C LEU A 156 -7.10 -4.16 -19.41
N ALA A 157 -7.84 -5.23 -19.68
CA ALA A 157 -8.78 -5.82 -18.74
C ALA A 157 -8.07 -6.80 -17.81
N GLY A 158 -8.17 -6.58 -16.50
CA GLY A 158 -7.64 -7.52 -15.49
C GLY A 158 -6.12 -7.49 -15.36
N MET A 159 -5.52 -6.31 -15.36
CA MET A 159 -4.08 -6.18 -15.14
C MET A 159 -3.66 -6.85 -13.82
N PRO A 160 -2.50 -7.54 -13.78
CA PRO A 160 -2.02 -8.20 -12.56
C PRO A 160 -1.96 -7.29 -11.35
N ILE A 161 -1.65 -6.01 -11.57
CA ILE A 161 -1.58 -5.01 -10.48
C ILE A 161 -2.95 -4.71 -9.86
N ASP A 162 -4.04 -4.80 -10.62
CA ASP A 162 -5.40 -4.56 -10.11
C ASP A 162 -5.80 -5.64 -9.10
N VAL A 163 -5.40 -6.89 -9.35
CA VAL A 163 -5.60 -8.00 -8.39
C VAL A 163 -4.84 -7.73 -7.10
N VAL A 164 -3.59 -7.27 -7.19
CA VAL A 164 -2.77 -6.93 -6.02
C VAL A 164 -3.39 -5.76 -5.25
N ALA A 165 -3.79 -4.69 -5.94
CA ALA A 165 -4.44 -3.54 -5.34
C ALA A 165 -5.79 -3.92 -4.68
N GLY A 166 -6.57 -4.79 -5.33
CA GLY A 166 -7.81 -5.34 -4.77
C GLY A 166 -7.58 -6.12 -3.48
N ARG A 167 -6.57 -6.99 -3.45
CA ARG A 167 -6.19 -7.74 -2.24
C ARG A 167 -5.74 -6.82 -1.11
N ILE A 168 -4.96 -5.79 -1.40
CA ILE A 168 -4.55 -4.79 -0.40
C ILE A 168 -5.78 -4.08 0.18
N LYS A 169 -6.71 -3.64 -0.65
CA LYS A 169 -7.95 -2.98 -0.21
C LYS A 169 -8.76 -3.90 0.69
N LEU A 170 -8.94 -5.17 0.30
CA LEU A 170 -9.67 -6.16 1.08
C LEU A 170 -8.97 -6.42 2.42
N ALA A 171 -7.67 -6.67 2.43
CA ALA A 171 -6.90 -6.88 3.66
C ALA A 171 -6.98 -5.67 4.60
N THR A 172 -6.90 -4.45 4.04
CA THR A 172 -7.07 -3.21 4.81
C THR A 172 -8.47 -3.12 5.43
N ALA A 173 -9.52 -3.41 4.68
CA ALA A 173 -10.89 -3.39 5.19
C ALA A 173 -11.09 -4.40 6.32
N ILE A 174 -10.62 -5.63 6.14
CA ILE A 174 -10.67 -6.66 7.18
C ILE A 174 -9.88 -6.22 8.43
N GLY A 175 -8.66 -5.70 8.26
CA GLY A 175 -7.85 -5.22 9.38
C GLY A 175 -8.54 -4.10 10.16
N LEU A 176 -9.17 -3.13 9.48
CA LEU A 176 -9.92 -2.06 10.12
C LEU A 176 -11.15 -2.57 10.87
N LEU A 177 -11.85 -3.58 10.31
CA LEU A 177 -12.99 -4.21 11.00
C LEU A 177 -12.56 -4.93 12.26
N VAL A 178 -11.44 -5.67 12.23
CA VAL A 178 -10.90 -6.36 13.40
C VAL A 178 -10.48 -5.36 14.48
N VAL A 179 -9.72 -4.32 14.12
CA VAL A 179 -9.32 -3.27 15.06
C VAL A 179 -10.54 -2.58 15.66
N GLY A 180 -11.51 -2.21 14.83
CA GLY A 180 -12.76 -1.59 15.28
C GLY A 180 -13.55 -2.48 16.22
N ALA A 181 -13.68 -3.76 15.93
CA ALA A 181 -14.39 -4.73 16.77
C ALA A 181 -13.73 -4.88 18.16
N VAL A 182 -12.39 -4.95 18.21
CA VAL A 182 -11.65 -5.03 19.47
C VAL A 182 -11.82 -3.77 20.30
N VAL A 183 -11.73 -2.58 19.68
CA VAL A 183 -11.93 -1.30 20.38
C VAL A 183 -13.35 -1.20 20.95
N VAL A 184 -14.37 -1.58 20.17
CA VAL A 184 -15.77 -1.57 20.65
C VAL A 184 -15.97 -2.56 21.80
N TRP A 185 -15.38 -3.76 21.69
CA TRP A 185 -15.43 -4.76 22.74
C TRP A 185 -14.80 -4.27 24.05
N ASP A 186 -13.63 -3.63 23.97
CA ASP A 186 -12.90 -3.10 25.15
C ASP A 186 -13.72 -1.98 25.84
N ILE A 187 -14.33 -1.09 25.05
CA ILE A 187 -15.19 -0.01 25.58
C ILE A 187 -16.49 -0.57 26.20
N ALA A 188 -17.08 -1.58 25.60
CA ALA A 188 -18.35 -2.16 26.09
C ALA A 188 -18.15 -3.07 27.32
N GLY A 189 -16.92 -3.58 27.53
CA GLY A 189 -16.57 -4.42 28.68
C GLY A 189 -15.97 -3.67 29.87
N ALA A 190 -15.69 -2.35 29.72
CA ALA A 190 -15.19 -1.48 30.78
C ALA A 190 -16.35 -0.83 31.53
#